data_e298ade7b82fcf69365a7c6bbb23dca8
#
_entry.id   e298ade7b82fcf69365a7c6bbb23dca8
#
_cell.length_a   1.000
_cell.length_b   1.000
_cell.length_c   1.000
_cell.angle_alpha   90.00
_cell.angle_beta   90.00
_cell.angle_gamma   90.00
#
_symmetry.space_group_name_H-M   'P 1'
#
loop_
_entity.id
_entity.type
_entity.pdbx_description
1 polymer ?
#
loop_
_entity_poly.entity_id
_entity_poly.type
_entity_poly.pdbx_seq_one_letter_code
_entity_poly.pdbx_strand_id
1 'polypeptide(L)'
;MEKFRTATQWGIYDVLVDQGKIIGVEDIPEDPAPSPLGLGLVDGIQHPLRIKEPAIRKGWLANRDTKRRGAEEFVNVPWDEALEIAASEITRVAKDFGNTSIFGGSYGWASAGRFNHAQSQLHRFINMAGGCTRAMNSYSTAAAQVILPHVVAPWGQMELAQTTWEEIAANTELMIVFGGVPLRNTQVAYGGITEHQSTPGLRAAIQAGVRLINISPLKSDAINAQDWLAPRPGTDVAMMLGMAFELETTNLADHDFLASHCAGYQRFKRYLLGLDDRQPKTPEWASAIC
;
A
#
# COMPACT_ATOMS: atom_id res chain seq x y z
N MET A 1 -17.59 3.16 -33.52
CA MET A 1 -17.10 2.77 -32.18
C MET A 1 -15.63 2.38 -32.31
N GLU A 2 -14.76 3.00 -31.54
CA GLU A 2 -13.33 2.74 -31.51
C GLU A 2 -12.94 2.18 -30.13
N LYS A 3 -11.86 1.42 -30.08
CA LYS A 3 -11.36 0.79 -28.85
C LYS A 3 -9.92 1.22 -28.61
N PHE A 4 -9.63 1.72 -27.41
CA PHE A 4 -8.31 2.18 -27.00
C PHE A 4 -7.87 1.50 -25.71
N ARG A 5 -6.70 0.86 -25.74
CA ARG A 5 -6.11 0.28 -24.53
C ARG A 5 -5.48 1.35 -23.65
N THR A 6 -5.77 1.32 -22.36
CA THR A 6 -5.25 2.29 -21.39
C THR A 6 -4.78 1.60 -20.11
N ALA A 7 -3.79 2.18 -19.45
CA ALA A 7 -3.32 1.76 -18.15
C ALA A 7 -3.85 2.72 -17.06
N THR A 8 -4.37 2.16 -15.99
CA THR A 8 -4.84 2.88 -14.82
C THR A 8 -4.15 2.35 -13.56
N GLN A 9 -4.40 2.95 -12.42
CA GLN A 9 -3.90 2.42 -11.15
C GLN A 9 -4.52 1.07 -10.76
N TRP A 10 -5.67 0.70 -11.34
CA TRP A 10 -6.39 -0.55 -11.06
C TRP A 10 -6.19 -1.64 -12.11
N GLY A 11 -5.40 -1.39 -13.13
CA GLY A 11 -5.14 -2.36 -14.19
C GLY A 11 -5.17 -1.78 -15.59
N ILE A 12 -5.15 -2.64 -16.56
CA ILE A 12 -5.27 -2.32 -17.98
C ILE A 12 -6.69 -2.62 -18.44
N TYR A 13 -7.25 -1.69 -19.20
CA TYR A 13 -8.63 -1.78 -19.72
C TYR A 13 -8.68 -1.35 -21.18
N ASP A 14 -9.71 -1.81 -21.88
CA ASP A 14 -10.08 -1.33 -23.19
C ASP A 14 -11.21 -0.30 -23.06
N VAL A 15 -10.94 0.95 -23.44
CA VAL A 15 -11.90 2.07 -23.41
C VAL A 15 -12.63 2.11 -24.74
N LEU A 16 -13.97 2.13 -24.69
CA LEU A 16 -14.86 2.22 -25.83
C LEU A 16 -15.20 3.69 -26.08
N VAL A 17 -14.96 4.14 -27.31
CA VAL A 17 -15.22 5.52 -27.72
C VAL A 17 -16.18 5.51 -28.91
N ASP A 18 -17.22 6.33 -28.85
CA ASP A 18 -18.13 6.57 -29.95
C ASP A 18 -18.35 8.07 -30.15
N GLN A 19 -18.17 8.53 -31.39
CA GLN A 19 -18.26 9.96 -31.73
C GLN A 19 -17.46 10.89 -30.80
N GLY A 20 -16.27 10.46 -30.40
CA GLY A 20 -15.37 11.21 -29.51
C GLY A 20 -15.77 11.20 -28.02
N LYS A 21 -16.76 10.41 -27.63
CA LYS A 21 -17.20 10.24 -26.23
C LYS A 21 -16.85 8.86 -25.73
N ILE A 22 -16.35 8.77 -24.49
CA ILE A 22 -16.15 7.49 -23.80
C ILE A 22 -17.55 6.98 -23.43
N ILE A 23 -17.89 5.78 -23.91
CA ILE A 23 -19.19 5.14 -23.68
C ILE A 23 -19.11 3.90 -22.80
N GLY A 24 -17.90 3.37 -22.56
CA GLY A 24 -17.70 2.19 -21.72
C GLY A 24 -16.23 1.89 -21.48
N VAL A 25 -16.01 0.94 -20.58
CA VAL A 25 -14.71 0.34 -20.29
C VAL A 25 -14.91 -1.17 -20.19
N GLU A 26 -14.01 -1.94 -20.76
CA GLU A 26 -14.03 -3.40 -20.74
C GLU A 26 -12.73 -3.94 -20.15
N ASP A 27 -12.84 -5.09 -19.49
CA ASP A 27 -11.69 -5.86 -19.05
C ASP A 27 -10.90 -6.40 -20.25
N ILE A 28 -9.61 -6.59 -20.07
CA ILE A 28 -8.76 -7.23 -21.08
C ILE A 28 -8.68 -8.74 -20.83
N PRO A 29 -8.64 -9.57 -21.89
CA PRO A 29 -8.58 -11.02 -21.74
C PRO A 29 -7.32 -11.53 -21.04
N GLU A 30 -6.25 -10.75 -21.08
CA GLU A 30 -4.95 -11.10 -20.51
C GLU A 30 -4.93 -11.00 -18.97
N ASP A 31 -5.84 -10.23 -18.36
CA ASP A 31 -5.92 -10.14 -16.89
C ASP A 31 -6.85 -11.23 -16.33
N PRO A 32 -6.33 -12.20 -15.56
CA PRO A 32 -7.12 -13.32 -15.07
C PRO A 32 -8.11 -12.97 -13.94
N ALA A 33 -7.98 -11.78 -13.35
CA ALA A 33 -8.83 -11.34 -12.25
C ALA A 33 -8.96 -9.80 -12.20
N PRO A 34 -9.45 -9.16 -13.28
CA PRO A 34 -9.44 -7.70 -13.42
C PRO A 34 -10.20 -7.02 -12.29
N SER A 35 -9.71 -5.82 -11.90
CA SER A 35 -10.37 -5.04 -10.86
C SER A 35 -11.69 -4.44 -11.38
N PRO A 36 -12.81 -4.65 -10.69
CA PRO A 36 -14.08 -4.05 -11.08
C PRO A 36 -14.09 -2.51 -10.91
N LEU A 37 -13.11 -1.94 -10.19
CA LEU A 37 -13.02 -0.49 -9.97
C LEU A 37 -12.74 0.28 -11.25
N GLY A 38 -12.02 -0.32 -12.21
CA GLY A 38 -11.76 0.28 -13.50
C GLY A 38 -13.00 0.52 -14.34
N LEU A 39 -14.00 -0.34 -14.22
CA LEU A 39 -15.25 -0.24 -14.98
C LEU A 39 -16.07 1.03 -14.62
N GLY A 40 -15.91 1.55 -13.41
CA GLY A 40 -16.55 2.79 -12.94
C GLY A 40 -15.89 4.09 -13.42
N LEU A 41 -14.79 4.03 -14.18
CA LEU A 41 -14.05 5.24 -14.60
C LEU A 41 -14.89 6.19 -15.47
N VAL A 42 -15.78 5.65 -16.31
CA VAL A 42 -16.64 6.46 -17.19
C VAL A 42 -17.54 7.38 -16.37
N ASP A 43 -18.19 6.83 -15.36
CA ASP A 43 -19.06 7.60 -14.47
C ASP A 43 -18.26 8.67 -13.71
N GLY A 44 -17.05 8.34 -13.28
CA GLY A 44 -16.16 9.29 -12.61
C GLY A 44 -15.75 10.46 -13.50
N ILE A 45 -15.45 10.22 -14.78
CA ILE A 45 -15.02 11.26 -15.73
C ILE A 45 -16.17 12.26 -16.00
N GLN A 46 -17.40 11.78 -16.09
CA GLN A 46 -18.57 12.60 -16.44
C GLN A 46 -19.35 13.10 -15.21
N HIS A 47 -18.98 12.67 -14.01
CA HIS A 47 -19.74 12.95 -12.80
C HIS A 47 -19.83 14.46 -12.50
N PRO A 48 -21.01 14.98 -12.09
CA PRO A 48 -21.20 16.40 -11.78
C PRO A 48 -20.28 16.94 -10.69
N LEU A 49 -19.85 16.09 -9.74
CA LEU A 49 -18.92 16.47 -8.67
C LEU A 49 -17.46 16.58 -9.15
N ARG A 50 -17.15 16.19 -10.38
CA ARG A 50 -15.80 16.34 -10.91
C ARG A 50 -15.45 17.81 -11.06
N ILE A 51 -14.31 18.22 -10.50
CA ILE A 51 -13.74 19.56 -10.71
C ILE A 51 -13.27 19.64 -12.17
N LYS A 52 -13.85 20.57 -12.95
CA LYS A 52 -13.58 20.71 -14.39
C LYS A 52 -12.66 21.88 -14.72
N GLU A 53 -12.58 22.87 -13.84
CA GLU A 53 -11.86 24.11 -14.02
C GLU A 53 -11.06 24.45 -12.76
N PRO A 54 -9.96 25.19 -12.87
CA PRO A 54 -9.25 25.69 -11.72
C PRO A 54 -10.13 26.62 -10.90
N ALA A 55 -9.99 26.56 -9.58
CA ALA A 55 -10.71 27.44 -8.69
C ALA A 55 -9.79 27.95 -7.58
N ILE A 56 -9.88 29.23 -7.26
CA ILE A 56 -9.06 29.91 -6.26
C ILE A 56 -9.98 30.46 -5.17
N ARG A 57 -9.52 30.44 -3.93
CA ARG A 57 -10.27 30.99 -2.79
C ARG A 57 -10.49 32.49 -2.95
N LYS A 58 -11.73 32.94 -2.71
CA LYS A 58 -12.16 34.31 -2.89
C LYS A 58 -11.32 35.32 -2.07
N GLY A 59 -11.05 34.99 -0.79
CA GLY A 59 -10.23 35.86 0.06
C GLY A 59 -8.77 35.92 -0.38
N TRP A 60 -8.25 34.84 -0.94
CA TRP A 60 -6.89 34.85 -1.49
C TRP A 60 -6.78 35.73 -2.75
N LEU A 61 -7.75 35.66 -3.66
CA LEU A 61 -7.80 36.55 -4.85
C LEU A 61 -7.92 38.03 -4.47
N ALA A 62 -8.70 38.34 -3.42
CA ALA A 62 -8.92 39.72 -3.02
C ALA A 62 -7.70 40.36 -2.36
N ASN A 63 -7.04 39.67 -1.44
CA ASN A 63 -5.97 40.26 -0.62
C ASN A 63 -4.96 39.24 -0.07
N ARG A 64 -4.89 38.03 -0.64
CA ARG A 64 -4.06 36.90 -0.19
C ARG A 64 -4.38 36.44 1.25
N ASP A 65 -5.64 36.56 1.67
CA ASP A 65 -6.04 36.11 3.01
C ASP A 65 -5.89 34.59 3.14
N THR A 66 -5.15 34.17 4.16
CA THR A 66 -4.92 32.75 4.48
C THR A 66 -5.72 32.24 5.66
N LYS A 67 -6.45 33.14 6.37
CA LYS A 67 -7.10 32.80 7.65
C LYS A 67 -8.38 31.99 7.51
N ARG A 68 -9.06 32.07 6.35
CA ARG A 68 -10.37 31.46 6.14
C ARG A 68 -10.32 30.18 5.30
N ARG A 69 -9.24 29.43 5.36
CA ARG A 69 -9.12 28.13 4.68
C ARG A 69 -10.28 27.20 5.10
N GLY A 70 -10.98 26.66 4.10
CA GLY A 70 -12.10 25.74 4.32
C GLY A 70 -13.44 26.41 4.70
N ALA A 71 -13.47 27.74 4.88
CA ALA A 71 -14.67 28.49 5.30
C ALA A 71 -15.06 29.61 4.33
N GLU A 72 -14.58 29.60 3.10
CA GLU A 72 -14.87 30.58 2.07
C GLU A 72 -15.15 29.94 0.71
N GLU A 73 -15.77 30.69 -0.15
CA GLU A 73 -16.09 30.26 -1.52
C GLU A 73 -14.84 30.18 -2.40
N PHE A 74 -14.88 29.31 -3.39
CA PHE A 74 -13.95 29.25 -4.49
C PHE A 74 -14.53 29.97 -5.70
N VAL A 75 -13.67 30.67 -6.44
CA VAL A 75 -14.00 31.33 -7.70
C VAL A 75 -13.30 30.59 -8.82
N ASN A 76 -14.03 30.16 -9.84
CA ASN A 76 -13.45 29.56 -11.04
C ASN A 76 -12.67 30.62 -11.82
N VAL A 77 -11.49 30.26 -12.29
CA VAL A 77 -10.61 31.10 -13.09
C VAL A 77 -10.10 30.33 -14.31
N PRO A 78 -9.75 31.02 -15.41
CA PRO A 78 -9.11 30.36 -16.54
C PRO A 78 -7.78 29.71 -16.16
N TRP A 79 -7.38 28.66 -16.91
CA TRP A 79 -6.13 27.95 -16.67
C TRP A 79 -4.91 28.85 -16.68
N ASP A 80 -4.82 29.78 -17.63
CA ASP A 80 -3.69 30.70 -17.76
C ASP A 80 -3.52 31.57 -16.51
N GLU A 81 -4.62 32.11 -16.00
CA GLU A 81 -4.65 32.88 -14.76
C GLU A 81 -4.22 32.04 -13.55
N ALA A 82 -4.75 30.81 -13.42
CA ALA A 82 -4.41 29.91 -12.33
C ALA A 82 -2.91 29.54 -12.34
N LEU A 83 -2.37 29.26 -13.51
CA LEU A 83 -0.95 28.92 -13.69
C LEU A 83 -0.02 30.11 -13.40
N GLU A 84 -0.38 31.30 -13.85
CA GLU A 84 0.37 32.53 -13.56
C GLU A 84 0.41 32.82 -12.06
N ILE A 85 -0.73 32.74 -11.39
CA ILE A 85 -0.85 32.94 -9.94
C ILE A 85 0.02 31.90 -9.20
N ALA A 86 -0.09 30.61 -9.56
CA ALA A 86 0.67 29.55 -8.92
C ALA A 86 2.19 29.72 -9.13
N ALA A 87 2.62 30.02 -10.36
CA ALA A 87 4.03 30.25 -10.69
C ALA A 87 4.62 31.46 -9.96
N SER A 88 3.87 32.55 -9.93
CA SER A 88 4.28 33.78 -9.21
C SER A 88 4.44 33.54 -7.73
N GLU A 89 3.52 32.79 -7.09
CA GLU A 89 3.58 32.53 -5.66
C GLU A 89 4.70 31.54 -5.29
N ILE A 90 4.91 30.48 -6.08
CA ILE A 90 6.06 29.56 -5.90
C ILE A 90 7.39 30.33 -6.03
N THR A 91 7.51 31.17 -7.04
CA THR A 91 8.71 32.00 -7.26
C THR A 91 8.95 32.97 -6.11
N ARG A 92 7.89 33.63 -5.64
CA ARG A 92 7.98 34.53 -4.48
C ARG A 92 8.44 33.80 -3.23
N VAL A 93 7.84 32.66 -2.91
CA VAL A 93 8.20 31.87 -1.72
C VAL A 93 9.65 31.39 -1.81
N ALA A 94 10.06 30.87 -2.97
CA ALA A 94 11.44 30.43 -3.17
C ALA A 94 12.47 31.59 -3.03
N LYS A 95 12.12 32.80 -3.53
CA LYS A 95 12.96 33.97 -3.42
C LYS A 95 13.06 34.53 -2.00
N ASP A 96 11.92 34.60 -1.29
CA ASP A 96 11.84 35.28 0.01
C ASP A 96 12.29 34.37 1.16
N PHE A 97 12.10 33.06 1.04
CA PHE A 97 12.29 32.08 2.13
C PHE A 97 13.18 30.88 1.75
N GLY A 98 13.60 30.77 0.48
CA GLY A 98 14.36 29.63 -0.05
C GLY A 98 13.49 28.42 -0.39
N ASN A 99 14.04 27.53 -1.22
CA ASN A 99 13.30 26.32 -1.68
C ASN A 99 12.98 25.33 -0.56
N THR A 100 13.70 25.36 0.56
CA THR A 100 13.41 24.53 1.75
C THR A 100 12.11 24.88 2.43
N SER A 101 11.55 26.06 2.20
CA SER A 101 10.21 26.47 2.68
C SER A 101 9.07 25.87 1.86
N ILE A 102 9.36 25.29 0.70
CA ILE A 102 8.38 24.61 -0.14
C ILE A 102 8.38 23.14 0.22
N PHE A 103 7.26 22.63 0.73
CA PHE A 103 7.05 21.19 0.92
C PHE A 103 6.38 20.59 -0.31
N GLY A 104 7.00 19.56 -0.89
CA GLY A 104 6.47 18.92 -2.08
C GLY A 104 6.51 17.41 -2.00
N GLY A 105 5.41 16.79 -2.40
CA GLY A 105 5.28 15.35 -2.46
C GLY A 105 3.97 14.93 -3.11
N SER A 106 3.92 13.69 -3.56
CA SER A 106 2.73 13.06 -4.10
C SER A 106 2.63 11.63 -3.56
N TYR A 107 1.43 11.20 -3.26
CA TYR A 107 1.16 9.85 -2.76
C TYR A 107 0.69 8.88 -3.85
N GLY A 108 0.91 9.21 -5.11
CA GLY A 108 0.49 8.41 -6.27
C GLY A 108 1.35 7.17 -6.54
N TRP A 109 1.68 6.36 -5.54
CA TRP A 109 2.54 5.17 -5.68
C TRP A 109 1.96 4.09 -6.60
N ALA A 110 0.64 3.98 -6.69
CA ALA A 110 -0.05 3.05 -7.60
C ALA A 110 -0.31 3.63 -9.00
N SER A 111 0.18 4.85 -9.29
CA SER A 111 0.03 5.46 -10.62
C SER A 111 0.75 4.63 -11.68
N ALA A 112 0.11 4.45 -12.84
CA ALA A 112 0.64 3.66 -13.95
C ALA A 112 1.15 4.53 -15.09
N GLY A 113 2.17 4.01 -15.77
CA GLY A 113 2.74 4.62 -16.97
C GLY A 113 3.60 5.85 -16.70
N ARG A 114 4.22 6.36 -17.77
CA ARG A 114 5.20 7.44 -17.68
C ARG A 114 4.56 8.81 -17.39
N PHE A 115 3.45 9.13 -18.07
CA PHE A 115 2.82 10.45 -17.97
C PHE A 115 1.79 10.54 -16.86
N ASN A 116 1.21 9.40 -16.45
CA ASN A 116 0.22 9.33 -15.38
C ASN A 116 0.84 9.02 -14.01
N HIS A 117 2.16 8.93 -13.91
CA HIS A 117 2.86 8.69 -12.66
C HIS A 117 3.00 10.00 -11.87
N ALA A 118 2.07 10.24 -10.95
CA ALA A 118 1.95 11.52 -10.24
C ALA A 118 3.22 11.92 -9.48
N GLN A 119 3.88 10.98 -8.81
CA GLN A 119 5.12 11.27 -8.06
C GLN A 119 6.24 11.78 -8.98
N SER A 120 6.50 11.11 -10.10
CA SER A 120 7.60 11.50 -10.98
C SER A 120 7.34 12.84 -11.68
N GLN A 121 6.08 13.12 -12.04
CA GLN A 121 5.73 14.41 -12.65
C GLN A 121 5.89 15.57 -11.66
N LEU A 122 5.41 15.40 -10.42
CA LEU A 122 5.58 16.41 -9.39
C LEU A 122 7.04 16.61 -9.03
N HIS A 123 7.80 15.53 -8.83
CA HIS A 123 9.22 15.62 -8.49
C HIS A 123 10.02 16.26 -9.62
N ARG A 124 9.72 15.97 -10.89
CA ARG A 124 10.34 16.63 -12.03
C ARG A 124 10.09 18.12 -12.00
N PHE A 125 8.84 18.55 -11.85
CA PHE A 125 8.47 19.96 -11.78
C PHE A 125 9.22 20.68 -10.65
N ILE A 126 9.17 20.16 -9.43
CA ILE A 126 9.77 20.79 -8.26
C ILE A 126 11.30 20.82 -8.35
N ASN A 127 11.94 19.76 -8.88
CA ASN A 127 13.39 19.75 -9.07
C ASN A 127 13.83 20.82 -10.08
N MET A 128 13.07 21.04 -11.15
CA MET A 128 13.33 22.10 -12.11
C MET A 128 13.09 23.50 -11.51
N ALA A 129 12.22 23.61 -10.50
CA ALA A 129 11.98 24.85 -9.76
C ALA A 129 12.98 25.09 -8.61
N GLY A 130 14.05 24.29 -8.50
CA GLY A 130 15.11 24.47 -7.50
C GLY A 130 15.03 23.53 -6.28
N GLY A 131 14.11 22.58 -6.28
CA GLY A 131 13.94 21.59 -5.21
C GLY A 131 12.94 21.99 -4.13
N CYS A 132 12.82 21.16 -3.10
CA CYS A 132 11.87 21.33 -1.99
C CYS A 132 12.24 20.49 -0.77
N THR A 133 11.59 20.72 0.34
CA THR A 133 11.54 19.78 1.48
C THR A 133 10.61 18.62 1.13
N ARG A 134 11.05 17.39 1.41
CA ARG A 134 10.32 16.14 1.13
C ARG A 134 10.02 15.38 2.39
N ALA A 135 9.00 14.53 2.36
CA ALA A 135 8.76 13.54 3.39
C ALA A 135 9.84 12.46 3.35
N MET A 136 10.24 11.98 4.53
CA MET A 136 11.08 10.81 4.72
C MET A 136 10.21 9.64 5.17
N ASN A 137 10.50 8.44 4.64
CA ASN A 137 9.76 7.20 4.91
C ASN A 137 8.29 7.24 4.43
N SER A 138 7.55 6.21 4.78
CA SER A 138 6.12 6.06 4.47
C SER A 138 5.35 5.72 5.73
N TYR A 139 4.19 6.31 5.96
CA TYR A 139 3.32 5.92 7.07
C TYR A 139 2.81 4.49 6.96
N SER A 140 2.69 3.95 5.73
CA SER A 140 2.19 2.60 5.50
C SER A 140 3.12 1.51 6.03
N THR A 141 4.43 1.70 5.94
CA THR A 141 5.45 0.69 6.24
C THR A 141 6.64 1.25 7.01
N ALA A 142 6.53 2.44 7.60
CA ALA A 142 7.65 3.13 8.24
C ALA A 142 8.35 2.30 9.33
N ALA A 143 7.60 1.61 10.18
CA ALA A 143 8.17 0.76 11.22
C ALA A 143 9.01 -0.37 10.61
N ALA A 144 8.50 -1.05 9.59
CA ALA A 144 9.23 -2.10 8.88
C ALA A 144 10.48 -1.54 8.19
N GLN A 145 10.39 -0.39 7.50
CA GLN A 145 11.52 0.26 6.85
C GLN A 145 12.66 0.61 7.82
N VAL A 146 12.33 0.95 9.07
CA VAL A 146 13.33 1.29 10.09
C VAL A 146 13.89 0.04 10.78
N ILE A 147 13.07 -0.95 11.10
CA ILE A 147 13.48 -2.09 11.94
C ILE A 147 14.08 -3.24 11.13
N LEU A 148 13.48 -3.60 9.99
CA LEU A 148 13.90 -4.78 9.24
C LEU A 148 15.35 -4.73 8.74
N PRO A 149 15.94 -3.58 8.37
CA PRO A 149 17.36 -3.51 8.04
C PRO A 149 18.31 -3.93 9.17
N HIS A 150 17.85 -3.88 10.42
CA HIS A 150 18.65 -4.26 11.60
C HIS A 150 18.46 -5.72 12.02
N VAL A 151 17.41 -6.39 11.53
CA VAL A 151 17.04 -7.73 12.03
C VAL A 151 16.94 -8.80 10.94
N VAL A 152 16.66 -8.43 9.69
CA VAL A 152 16.51 -9.39 8.59
C VAL A 152 17.37 -8.98 7.39
N ALA A 153 16.95 -7.92 6.64
CA ALA A 153 17.61 -7.44 5.44
C ALA A 153 17.16 -6.02 5.10
N PRO A 154 17.93 -5.28 4.27
CA PRO A 154 17.49 -3.97 3.77
C PRO A 154 16.12 -4.05 3.10
N TRP A 155 15.25 -3.07 3.41
CA TRP A 155 13.86 -3.05 2.95
C TRP A 155 13.70 -3.27 1.44
N GLY A 156 14.50 -2.59 0.61
CA GLY A 156 14.44 -2.75 -0.85
C GLY A 156 14.71 -4.17 -1.34
N GLN A 157 15.55 -4.94 -0.63
CA GLN A 157 15.78 -6.35 -0.96
C GLN A 157 14.55 -7.20 -0.61
N MET A 158 13.93 -6.94 0.53
CA MET A 158 12.72 -7.67 0.94
C MET A 158 11.52 -7.36 0.05
N GLU A 159 11.38 -6.10 -0.39
CA GLU A 159 10.29 -5.67 -1.26
C GLU A 159 10.40 -6.28 -2.67
N LEU A 160 11.63 -6.44 -3.20
CA LEU A 160 11.89 -6.95 -4.54
C LEU A 160 12.09 -8.47 -4.62
N ALA A 161 12.39 -9.14 -3.50
CA ALA A 161 12.68 -10.57 -3.44
C ALA A 161 11.52 -11.38 -2.84
N GLN A 162 10.28 -11.05 -3.23
CA GLN A 162 9.11 -11.78 -2.78
C GLN A 162 9.00 -13.14 -3.48
N THR A 163 8.53 -14.15 -2.74
CA THR A 163 8.22 -15.48 -3.27
C THR A 163 7.03 -15.42 -4.21
N THR A 164 7.10 -16.09 -5.36
CA THR A 164 5.99 -16.15 -6.32
C THR A 164 4.89 -17.10 -5.87
N TRP A 165 3.69 -16.95 -6.43
CA TRP A 165 2.58 -17.86 -6.14
C TRP A 165 2.83 -19.30 -6.61
N GLU A 166 3.59 -19.47 -7.69
CA GLU A 166 4.01 -20.78 -8.21
C GLU A 166 4.92 -21.49 -7.22
N GLU A 167 5.89 -20.78 -6.64
CA GLU A 167 6.78 -21.33 -5.62
C GLU A 167 6.02 -21.67 -4.33
N ILE A 168 5.08 -20.83 -3.92
CA ILE A 168 4.21 -21.11 -2.77
C ILE A 168 3.40 -22.38 -3.02
N ALA A 169 2.77 -22.50 -4.18
CA ALA A 169 1.94 -23.66 -4.52
C ALA A 169 2.77 -24.96 -4.59
N ALA A 170 4.02 -24.87 -5.05
CA ALA A 170 4.88 -26.05 -5.25
C ALA A 170 5.57 -26.54 -3.95
N ASN A 171 5.87 -25.63 -3.01
CA ASN A 171 6.79 -25.93 -1.90
C ASN A 171 6.21 -25.63 -0.52
N THR A 172 4.95 -25.17 -0.39
CA THR A 172 4.36 -24.81 0.91
C THR A 172 3.30 -25.82 1.33
N GLU A 173 3.40 -26.34 2.54
CA GLU A 173 2.39 -27.20 3.16
C GLU A 173 1.42 -26.39 4.03
N LEU A 174 1.93 -25.42 4.76
CA LEU A 174 1.17 -24.56 5.68
C LEU A 174 1.47 -23.08 5.45
N MET A 175 0.43 -22.29 5.24
CA MET A 175 0.49 -20.85 5.11
C MET A 175 -0.32 -20.19 6.23
N ILE A 176 0.37 -19.47 7.13
CA ILE A 176 -0.25 -18.70 8.21
C ILE A 176 -0.25 -17.24 7.80
N VAL A 177 -1.43 -16.62 7.68
CA VAL A 177 -1.57 -15.25 7.20
C VAL A 177 -2.08 -14.32 8.31
N PHE A 178 -1.19 -13.48 8.82
CA PHE A 178 -1.52 -12.42 9.78
C PHE A 178 -2.07 -11.21 9.03
N GLY A 179 -3.33 -10.85 9.31
CA GLY A 179 -4.08 -9.84 8.56
C GLY A 179 -4.76 -10.40 7.29
N GLY A 180 -4.60 -11.69 7.01
CA GLY A 180 -5.20 -12.36 5.88
C GLY A 180 -4.55 -12.03 4.52
N VAL A 181 -5.25 -12.39 3.44
CA VAL A 181 -4.99 -12.00 2.05
C VAL A 181 -6.27 -11.41 1.48
N PRO A 182 -6.69 -10.22 1.93
CA PRO A 182 -7.96 -9.64 1.50
C PRO A 182 -7.89 -9.18 0.05
N LEU A 183 -8.70 -9.77 -0.81
CA LEU A 183 -8.70 -9.50 -2.26
C LEU A 183 -8.93 -8.02 -2.59
N ARG A 184 -9.63 -7.28 -1.73
CA ARG A 184 -9.80 -5.83 -1.87
C ARG A 184 -8.47 -5.06 -1.85
N ASN A 185 -7.44 -5.58 -1.19
CA ASN A 185 -6.13 -4.94 -1.09
C ASN A 185 -5.21 -5.30 -2.26
N THR A 186 -5.59 -6.28 -3.08
CA THR A 186 -4.79 -6.74 -4.23
C THR A 186 -5.15 -6.04 -5.54
N GLN A 187 -5.99 -5.00 -5.47
CA GLN A 187 -6.51 -4.29 -6.65
C GLN A 187 -5.53 -3.27 -7.22
N VAL A 188 -4.48 -2.94 -6.49
CA VAL A 188 -3.44 -1.99 -6.91
C VAL A 188 -2.07 -2.52 -6.49
N ALA A 189 -1.02 -2.12 -7.22
CA ALA A 189 0.37 -2.41 -6.88
C ALA A 189 1.25 -1.18 -7.05
N TYR A 190 2.41 -1.18 -6.41
CA TYR A 190 3.42 -0.16 -6.58
C TYR A 190 3.88 -0.07 -8.04
N GLY A 191 3.82 1.13 -8.62
CA GLY A 191 4.16 1.35 -10.03
C GLY A 191 3.06 0.96 -11.02
N GLY A 192 1.86 0.60 -10.54
CA GLY A 192 0.74 0.11 -11.35
C GLY A 192 0.68 -1.41 -11.40
N ILE A 193 -0.43 -1.91 -11.92
CA ILE A 193 -0.67 -3.35 -12.08
C ILE A 193 -1.12 -3.63 -13.51
N THR A 194 -0.58 -4.67 -14.11
CA THR A 194 -0.94 -5.10 -15.47
C THR A 194 -1.85 -6.31 -15.46
N GLU A 195 -1.61 -7.23 -14.52
CA GLU A 195 -2.37 -8.46 -14.33
C GLU A 195 -2.56 -8.73 -12.84
N HIS A 196 -3.76 -9.10 -12.43
CA HIS A 196 -4.09 -9.41 -11.05
C HIS A 196 -3.82 -10.89 -10.73
N GLN A 197 -2.62 -11.20 -10.26
CA GLN A 197 -2.17 -12.57 -10.00
C GLN A 197 -2.50 -13.10 -8.59
N SER A 198 -2.87 -12.25 -7.65
CA SER A 198 -3.07 -12.66 -6.24
C SER A 198 -4.27 -13.62 -6.07
N THR A 199 -5.38 -13.36 -6.75
CA THR A 199 -6.57 -14.23 -6.67
C THR A 199 -6.35 -15.60 -7.31
N PRO A 200 -5.88 -15.71 -8.57
CA PRO A 200 -5.60 -17.00 -9.16
C PRO A 200 -4.46 -17.74 -8.45
N GLY A 201 -3.42 -17.04 -8.02
CA GLY A 201 -2.29 -17.62 -7.29
C GLY A 201 -2.70 -18.23 -5.95
N LEU A 202 -3.48 -17.51 -5.14
CA LEU A 202 -4.00 -18.03 -3.87
C LEU A 202 -4.88 -19.27 -4.09
N ARG A 203 -5.73 -19.25 -5.12
CA ARG A 203 -6.55 -20.40 -5.48
C ARG A 203 -5.70 -21.60 -5.90
N ALA A 204 -4.68 -21.38 -6.73
CA ALA A 204 -3.76 -22.42 -7.14
C ALA A 204 -3.00 -23.04 -5.96
N ALA A 205 -2.52 -22.24 -5.01
CA ALA A 205 -1.88 -22.73 -3.79
C ALA A 205 -2.83 -23.62 -2.97
N ILE A 206 -4.07 -23.19 -2.76
CA ILE A 206 -5.08 -23.99 -2.03
C ILE A 206 -5.39 -25.29 -2.78
N GLN A 207 -5.53 -25.24 -4.12
CA GLN A 207 -5.77 -26.44 -4.95
C GLN A 207 -4.59 -27.42 -4.93
N ALA A 208 -3.36 -26.90 -4.78
CA ALA A 208 -2.14 -27.71 -4.62
C ALA A 208 -2.05 -28.38 -3.23
N GLY A 209 -2.96 -28.08 -2.31
CA GLY A 209 -3.00 -28.69 -0.98
C GLY A 209 -2.40 -27.83 0.14
N VAL A 210 -2.01 -26.59 -0.13
CA VAL A 210 -1.53 -25.68 0.90
C VAL A 210 -2.63 -25.41 1.92
N ARG A 211 -2.39 -25.76 3.19
CA ARG A 211 -3.30 -25.45 4.30
C ARG A 211 -3.16 -23.96 4.64
N LEU A 212 -4.28 -23.26 4.65
CA LEU A 212 -4.32 -21.82 4.94
C LEU A 212 -4.99 -21.56 6.30
N ILE A 213 -4.26 -20.88 7.19
CA ILE A 213 -4.78 -20.40 8.48
C ILE A 213 -4.89 -18.87 8.41
N ASN A 214 -6.11 -18.35 8.51
CA ASN A 214 -6.38 -16.92 8.54
C ASN A 214 -6.37 -16.39 9.98
N ILE A 215 -5.41 -15.55 10.32
CA ILE A 215 -5.34 -14.83 11.59
C ILE A 215 -5.72 -13.37 11.32
N SER A 216 -7.00 -13.05 11.45
CA SER A 216 -7.55 -11.73 11.16
C SER A 216 -8.84 -11.51 11.95
N PRO A 217 -9.18 -10.28 12.36
CA PRO A 217 -10.49 -9.95 12.92
C PRO A 217 -11.65 -10.28 11.98
N LEU A 218 -11.41 -10.34 10.67
CA LEU A 218 -12.43 -10.61 9.67
C LEU A 218 -12.20 -11.96 8.98
N LYS A 219 -13.17 -12.86 9.08
CA LYS A 219 -13.12 -14.16 8.40
C LYS A 219 -12.97 -14.02 6.88
N SER A 220 -13.54 -12.96 6.29
CA SER A 220 -13.50 -12.66 4.86
C SER A 220 -12.13 -12.21 4.34
N ASP A 221 -11.15 -11.98 5.23
CA ASP A 221 -9.82 -11.54 4.83
C ASP A 221 -8.95 -12.66 4.21
N ALA A 222 -9.42 -13.89 4.22
CA ALA A 222 -8.82 -14.96 3.42
C ALA A 222 -9.91 -15.88 2.87
N ILE A 223 -9.93 -16.04 1.54
CA ILE A 223 -10.86 -16.98 0.89
C ILE A 223 -10.44 -18.41 1.16
N ASN A 224 -11.42 -19.29 1.43
CA ASN A 224 -11.20 -20.73 1.58
C ASN A 224 -10.14 -21.13 2.62
N ALA A 225 -9.87 -20.28 3.62
CA ALA A 225 -9.03 -20.67 4.74
C ALA A 225 -9.71 -21.82 5.51
N GLN A 226 -8.95 -22.88 5.81
CA GLN A 226 -9.43 -24.02 6.56
C GLN A 226 -9.66 -23.66 8.04
N ASP A 227 -8.79 -22.80 8.57
CA ASP A 227 -8.88 -22.32 9.95
C ASP A 227 -8.94 -20.79 9.99
N TRP A 228 -9.68 -20.27 10.94
CA TRP A 228 -9.78 -18.84 11.20
C TRP A 228 -9.69 -18.56 12.68
N LEU A 229 -8.73 -17.68 13.04
CA LEU A 229 -8.52 -17.18 14.39
C LEU A 229 -8.73 -15.66 14.36
N ALA A 230 -9.54 -15.15 15.28
CA ALA A 230 -9.92 -13.73 15.35
C ALA A 230 -9.32 -13.07 16.60
N PRO A 231 -8.04 -12.72 16.61
CA PRO A 231 -7.42 -12.01 17.72
C PRO A 231 -7.92 -10.57 17.81
N ARG A 232 -7.79 -9.96 18.97
CA ARG A 232 -7.98 -8.52 19.12
C ARG A 232 -6.97 -7.78 18.23
N PRO A 233 -7.38 -6.76 17.48
CA PRO A 233 -6.45 -5.98 16.65
C PRO A 233 -5.25 -5.45 17.45
N GLY A 234 -4.05 -5.63 16.89
CA GLY A 234 -2.79 -5.19 17.52
C GLY A 234 -2.19 -6.16 18.52
N THR A 235 -2.67 -7.41 18.60
CA THR A 235 -2.17 -8.43 19.53
C THR A 235 -1.40 -9.56 18.85
N ASP A 236 -1.15 -9.47 17.55
CA ASP A 236 -0.47 -10.50 16.76
C ASP A 236 0.87 -10.94 17.37
N VAL A 237 1.65 -10.00 17.90
CA VAL A 237 2.96 -10.31 18.54
C VAL A 237 2.77 -11.19 19.77
N ALA A 238 1.73 -10.99 20.57
CA ALA A 238 1.46 -11.84 21.72
C ALA A 238 1.14 -13.28 21.27
N MET A 239 0.35 -13.45 20.22
CA MET A 239 0.06 -14.75 19.62
C MET A 239 1.34 -15.41 19.08
N MET A 240 2.19 -14.68 18.36
CA MET A 240 3.46 -15.18 17.84
C MET A 240 4.40 -15.65 18.96
N LEU A 241 4.45 -14.90 20.07
CA LEU A 241 5.23 -15.27 21.26
C LEU A 241 4.70 -16.55 21.92
N GLY A 242 3.37 -16.68 22.06
CA GLY A 242 2.75 -17.91 22.55
C GLY A 242 3.05 -19.14 21.69
N MET A 243 3.00 -18.98 20.37
CA MET A 243 3.39 -20.02 19.42
C MET A 243 4.87 -20.38 19.54
N ALA A 244 5.77 -19.40 19.65
CA ALA A 244 7.20 -19.62 19.82
C ALA A 244 7.52 -20.31 21.15
N PHE A 245 6.80 -19.97 22.23
CA PHE A 245 6.92 -20.63 23.53
C PHE A 245 6.56 -22.11 23.44
N GLU A 246 5.47 -22.43 22.77
CA GLU A 246 5.03 -23.82 22.57
C GLU A 246 6.04 -24.62 21.76
N LEU A 247 6.54 -24.06 20.63
CA LEU A 247 7.57 -24.72 19.82
C LEU A 247 8.86 -25.01 20.63
N GLU A 248 9.26 -24.08 21.48
CA GLU A 248 10.46 -24.24 22.31
C GLU A 248 10.28 -25.28 23.40
N THR A 249 9.13 -25.24 24.10
CA THR A 249 8.90 -26.12 25.28
C THR A 249 8.50 -27.55 24.93
N THR A 250 7.93 -27.74 23.73
CA THR A 250 7.59 -29.08 23.20
C THR A 250 8.69 -29.71 22.35
N ASN A 251 9.87 -29.06 22.28
CA ASN A 251 11.04 -29.52 21.50
C ASN A 251 10.73 -29.66 19.99
N LEU A 252 9.90 -28.76 19.46
CA LEU A 252 9.60 -28.65 18.03
C LEU A 252 10.45 -27.57 17.33
N ALA A 253 11.20 -26.77 18.08
CA ALA A 253 12.11 -25.78 17.53
C ALA A 253 13.35 -26.47 16.91
N ASP A 254 13.70 -26.08 15.69
CA ASP A 254 14.93 -26.53 15.01
C ASP A 254 16.15 -25.77 15.58
N HIS A 255 16.73 -26.33 16.63
CA HIS A 255 17.88 -25.72 17.33
C HIS A 255 19.15 -25.66 16.48
N ASP A 256 19.36 -26.57 15.53
CA ASP A 256 20.51 -26.56 14.62
C ASP A 256 20.41 -25.43 13.63
N PHE A 257 19.20 -25.22 13.06
CA PHE A 257 18.92 -24.06 12.23
C PHE A 257 19.07 -22.75 13.01
N LEU A 258 18.47 -22.65 14.19
CA LEU A 258 18.55 -21.47 15.03
C LEU A 258 19.99 -21.11 15.43
N ALA A 259 20.83 -22.11 15.71
CA ALA A 259 22.25 -21.91 16.06
C ALA A 259 23.09 -21.44 14.85
N SER A 260 22.77 -21.92 13.65
CA SER A 260 23.56 -21.65 12.45
C SER A 260 23.10 -20.42 11.66
N HIS A 261 21.80 -20.07 11.71
CA HIS A 261 21.20 -19.03 10.87
C HIS A 261 20.65 -17.84 11.64
N CYS A 262 20.51 -17.92 12.97
CA CYS A 262 19.90 -16.87 13.78
C CYS A 262 20.87 -16.27 14.80
N ALA A 263 21.01 -14.96 14.83
CA ALA A 263 21.76 -14.25 15.87
C ALA A 263 20.83 -13.84 17.02
N GLY A 264 21.32 -13.99 18.26
CA GLY A 264 20.60 -13.51 19.45
C GLY A 264 19.49 -14.44 19.98
N TYR A 265 19.33 -15.64 19.42
CA TYR A 265 18.27 -16.56 19.83
C TYR A 265 18.29 -16.89 21.33
N GLN A 266 19.48 -17.11 21.94
CA GLN A 266 19.56 -17.40 23.36
C GLN A 266 19.02 -16.28 24.25
N ARG A 267 19.21 -15.03 23.87
CA ARG A 267 18.62 -13.88 24.57
C ARG A 267 17.11 -13.86 24.40
N PHE A 268 16.62 -14.10 23.19
CA PHE A 268 15.17 -14.21 22.89
C PHE A 268 14.53 -15.34 23.70
N LYS A 269 15.15 -16.52 23.75
CA LYS A 269 14.69 -17.67 24.55
C LYS A 269 14.55 -17.35 26.03
N ARG A 270 15.49 -16.62 26.63
CA ARG A 270 15.40 -16.16 28.03
C ARG A 270 14.17 -15.28 28.26
N TYR A 271 13.94 -14.32 27.36
CA TYR A 271 12.75 -13.47 27.39
C TYR A 271 11.45 -14.27 27.20
N LEU A 272 11.44 -15.17 26.23
CA LEU A 272 10.31 -16.05 25.92
C LEU A 272 9.88 -16.89 27.13
N LEU A 273 10.88 -17.48 27.83
CA LEU A 273 10.66 -18.30 29.01
C LEU A 273 10.42 -17.47 30.30
N GLY A 274 10.42 -16.15 30.23
CA GLY A 274 10.18 -15.26 31.38
C GLY A 274 11.37 -15.18 32.35
N LEU A 275 12.56 -15.58 31.95
CA LEU A 275 13.75 -15.53 32.82
C LEU A 275 14.28 -14.12 33.05
N ASP A 276 13.95 -13.19 32.17
CA ASP A 276 14.41 -11.80 32.25
C ASP A 276 13.37 -10.88 32.88
N ASP A 277 12.06 -11.14 32.71
CA ASP A 277 10.96 -10.29 33.15
C ASP A 277 9.96 -10.98 34.10
N ARG A 278 10.21 -12.24 34.44
CA ARG A 278 9.37 -13.10 35.30
C ARG A 278 7.97 -13.37 34.69
N GLN A 279 7.83 -13.18 33.38
CA GLN A 279 6.57 -13.40 32.67
C GLN A 279 6.80 -14.37 31.49
N PRO A 280 6.62 -15.70 31.66
CA PRO A 280 6.65 -16.64 30.54
C PRO A 280 5.58 -16.31 29.51
N LYS A 281 5.92 -16.38 28.24
CA LYS A 281 5.01 -16.04 27.14
C LYS A 281 4.19 -17.27 26.71
N THR A 282 3.54 -17.92 27.68
CA THR A 282 2.78 -19.17 27.46
C THR A 282 1.57 -18.94 26.51
N PRO A 283 0.99 -20.03 25.96
CA PRO A 283 -0.27 -19.94 25.21
C PRO A 283 -1.40 -19.27 26.02
N GLU A 284 -1.49 -19.53 27.34
CA GLU A 284 -2.50 -18.90 28.21
C GLU A 284 -2.25 -17.40 28.38
N TRP A 285 -0.97 -16.98 28.54
CA TRP A 285 -0.61 -15.58 28.56
C TRP A 285 -1.01 -14.88 27.26
N ALA A 286 -0.68 -15.48 26.12
CA ALA A 286 -1.07 -14.95 24.81
C ALA A 286 -2.58 -14.87 24.64
N SER A 287 -3.32 -15.91 25.00
CA SER A 287 -4.77 -15.99 24.92
C SER A 287 -5.48 -14.95 25.79
N ALA A 288 -4.91 -14.58 26.93
CA ALA A 288 -5.45 -13.52 27.77
C ALA A 288 -5.34 -12.12 27.12
N ILE A 289 -4.39 -11.94 26.21
CA ILE A 289 -4.14 -10.69 25.48
C ILE A 289 -4.96 -10.64 24.18
N CYS A 290 -4.95 -11.73 23.42
CA CYS A 290 -5.58 -11.86 22.11
C CYS A 290 -7.10 -12.04 22.18
#